data_018398e3ee1df79531d0288f42f8152b
#
_entry.id   018398e3ee1df79531d0288f42f8152b
#
_cell.length_a   1.000
_cell.length_b   1.000
_cell.length_c   1.000
_cell.angle_alpha   90.00
_cell.angle_beta   90.00
_cell.angle_gamma   90.00
#
_symmetry.space_group_name_H-M   'P 1'
#
loop_
_entity.id
_entity.type
_entity.pdbx_description
1 polymer ?
#
loop_
_entity_poly.entity_id
_entity_poly.type
_entity_poly.pdbx_seq_one_letter_code
_entity_poly.pdbx_strand_id
1 'polypeptide(L)'
;MKLIELEEIDSTNDYLKREYQNLPMQACVTAKYQTKGRGRNGHVWESHANENLIMSFLFKDFHKIEDAWKMTQLATCSVIGLLDRHRIKATIKWPNDIYVDGKKICGILVETILDPDLKGVIVGIGLNVNN
;
A
#
# COMPACT_ATOMS: atom_id res chain seq x y z
N MET A 1 -5.66 11.82 10.38
CA MET A 1 -5.93 10.79 9.36
C MET A 1 -6.99 9.83 9.88
N LYS A 2 -8.01 9.58 9.08
CA LYS A 2 -9.07 8.62 9.44
C LYS A 2 -8.56 7.19 9.24
N LEU A 3 -8.73 6.34 10.24
CA LEU A 3 -8.37 4.92 10.17
C LEU A 3 -9.65 4.08 10.03
N ILE A 4 -9.65 3.18 9.06
CA ILE A 4 -10.73 2.24 8.77
C ILE A 4 -10.18 0.84 8.89
N GLU A 5 -10.76 0.02 9.75
CA GLU A 5 -10.33 -1.36 9.97
C GLU A 5 -11.41 -2.32 9.46
N LEU A 6 -11.02 -3.23 8.57
CA LEU A 6 -11.92 -4.20 7.95
C LEU A 6 -11.44 -5.62 8.24
N GLU A 7 -12.38 -6.54 8.39
CA GLU A 7 -12.04 -7.96 8.51
C GLU A 7 -11.63 -8.52 7.16
N GLU A 8 -12.42 -8.23 6.12
CA GLU A 8 -12.22 -8.75 4.78
C GLU A 8 -12.66 -7.72 3.75
N ILE A 9 -11.94 -7.64 2.65
CA ILE A 9 -12.25 -6.78 1.50
C ILE A 9 -11.65 -7.40 0.24
N ASP A 10 -12.11 -7.00 -0.93
CA ASP A 10 -11.48 -7.41 -2.20
C ASP A 10 -10.04 -6.92 -2.27
N SER A 11 -9.85 -5.62 -2.14
CA SER A 11 -8.54 -4.96 -2.13
C SER A 11 -8.66 -3.65 -1.36
N THR A 12 -7.71 -3.36 -0.48
CA THR A 12 -7.70 -2.10 0.26
C THR A 12 -7.50 -0.90 -0.68
N ASN A 13 -6.71 -1.05 -1.74
CA ASN A 13 -6.60 -0.02 -2.76
C ASN A 13 -7.93 0.22 -3.48
N ASP A 14 -8.61 -0.84 -3.87
CA ASP A 14 -9.90 -0.73 -4.58
C ASP A 14 -10.99 -0.13 -3.69
N TYR A 15 -10.97 -0.46 -2.40
CA TYR A 15 -11.87 0.16 -1.44
C TYR A 15 -11.73 1.69 -1.44
N LEU A 16 -10.49 2.19 -1.39
CA LEU A 16 -10.25 3.63 -1.41
C LEU A 16 -10.66 4.27 -2.74
N LYS A 17 -10.49 3.56 -3.86
CA LYS A 17 -10.95 4.04 -5.16
C LYS A 17 -12.46 4.21 -5.21
N ARG A 18 -13.21 3.30 -4.58
CA ARG A 18 -14.67 3.37 -4.53
C ARG A 18 -15.17 4.44 -3.58
N GLU A 19 -14.49 4.62 -2.44
CA GLU A 19 -14.99 5.42 -1.32
C GLU A 19 -14.36 6.80 -1.20
N TYR A 20 -13.41 7.17 -2.09
CA TYR A 20 -12.63 8.40 -1.89
C TYR A 20 -13.47 9.66 -1.72
N GLN A 21 -14.61 9.75 -2.41
CA GLN A 21 -15.46 10.94 -2.33
C GLN A 21 -16.07 11.13 -0.93
N ASN A 22 -16.27 10.03 -0.20
CA ASN A 22 -16.84 10.03 1.14
C ASN A 22 -15.78 10.08 2.24
N LEU A 23 -14.52 10.18 1.88
CA LEU A 23 -13.42 10.16 2.82
C LEU A 23 -12.76 11.53 2.94
N PRO A 24 -12.12 11.82 4.10
CA PRO A 24 -11.41 13.08 4.28
C PRO A 24 -10.15 13.16 3.42
N MET A 25 -9.41 14.26 3.54
CA MET A 25 -8.18 14.49 2.77
C MET A 25 -7.14 13.40 2.94
N GLN A 26 -7.10 12.75 4.10
CA GLN A 26 -6.21 11.65 4.39
C GLN A 26 -6.96 10.55 5.11
N ALA A 27 -6.80 9.33 4.62
CA ALA A 27 -7.40 8.14 5.23
C ALA A 27 -6.47 6.94 5.08
N CYS A 28 -6.60 5.99 6.00
CA CYS A 28 -5.91 4.71 5.93
C CYS A 28 -6.93 3.61 6.14
N VAL A 29 -6.90 2.61 5.29
CA VAL A 29 -7.70 1.40 5.46
C VAL A 29 -6.77 0.20 5.66
N THR A 30 -7.11 -0.64 6.63
CA THR A 30 -6.43 -1.91 6.85
C THR A 30 -7.45 -3.04 6.74
N ALA A 31 -6.98 -4.21 6.35
CA ALA A 31 -7.81 -5.42 6.30
C ALA A 31 -7.00 -6.60 6.81
N LYS A 32 -7.69 -7.53 7.47
CA LYS A 32 -7.05 -8.77 7.90
C LYS A 32 -6.86 -9.73 6.73
N TYR A 33 -7.72 -9.63 5.73
CA TYR A 33 -7.68 -10.50 4.54
C TYR A 33 -8.19 -9.79 3.30
N GLN A 34 -7.50 -10.00 2.17
CA GLN A 34 -7.95 -9.55 0.86
C GLN A 34 -8.27 -10.73 -0.03
N THR A 35 -9.46 -10.70 -0.65
CA THR A 35 -9.89 -11.75 -1.59
C THR A 35 -9.32 -11.54 -2.99
N LYS A 36 -8.98 -10.29 -3.34
CA LYS A 36 -8.47 -9.93 -4.68
C LYS A 36 -7.33 -8.91 -4.56
N GLY A 37 -6.32 -9.25 -3.76
CA GLY A 37 -5.15 -8.41 -3.61
C GLY A 37 -4.39 -8.28 -4.92
N ARG A 38 -3.90 -7.07 -5.22
CA ARG A 38 -3.22 -6.77 -6.48
C ARG A 38 -1.82 -6.24 -6.24
N GLY A 39 -0.90 -6.66 -7.10
CA GLY A 39 0.41 -6.06 -7.28
C GLY A 39 0.44 -5.27 -8.59
N ARG A 40 1.64 -4.89 -9.03
CA ARG A 40 1.82 -4.21 -10.30
C ARG A 40 1.63 -5.18 -11.48
N ASN A 41 1.25 -4.61 -12.64
CA ASN A 41 1.17 -5.33 -13.93
C ASN A 41 0.27 -6.57 -13.86
N GLY A 42 -0.85 -6.49 -13.13
CA GLY A 42 -1.80 -7.58 -13.03
C GLY A 42 -1.37 -8.73 -12.12
N HIS A 43 -0.24 -8.61 -11.44
CA HIS A 43 0.18 -9.62 -10.47
C HIS A 43 -0.79 -9.67 -9.30
N VAL A 44 -0.98 -10.85 -8.73
CA VAL A 44 -1.82 -11.07 -7.55
C VAL A 44 -0.96 -10.93 -6.31
N TRP A 45 -1.46 -10.19 -5.31
CA TRP A 45 -0.88 -10.18 -3.98
C TRP A 45 -1.68 -11.14 -3.10
N GLU A 46 -1.06 -12.24 -2.71
CA GLU A 46 -1.69 -13.22 -1.84
C GLU A 46 -1.52 -12.82 -0.39
N SER A 47 -2.58 -13.01 0.38
CA SER A 47 -2.55 -12.77 1.82
C SER A 47 -3.21 -13.94 2.55
N HIS A 48 -2.74 -14.16 3.78
CA HIS A 48 -3.33 -15.12 4.70
C HIS A 48 -3.80 -14.37 5.94
N ALA A 49 -4.98 -14.72 6.43
CA ALA A 49 -5.59 -14.02 7.56
C ALA A 49 -4.62 -14.01 8.76
N ASN A 50 -4.40 -12.83 9.33
CA ASN A 50 -3.55 -12.60 10.50
C ASN A 50 -2.04 -12.88 10.29
N GLU A 51 -1.60 -13.06 9.05
CA GLU A 51 -0.18 -13.27 8.73
C GLU A 51 0.46 -12.10 8.01
N ASN A 52 -0.38 -11.21 7.47
CA ASN A 52 0.06 -10.08 6.68
C ASN A 52 -0.42 -8.77 7.28
N LEU A 53 0.38 -7.74 7.15
CA LEU A 53 -0.07 -6.37 7.34
C LEU A 53 -0.48 -5.84 5.97
N ILE A 54 -1.76 -5.52 5.83
CA ILE A 54 -2.33 -5.02 4.59
C ILE A 54 -2.93 -3.65 4.88
N MET A 55 -2.44 -2.63 4.19
CA MET A 55 -2.95 -1.28 4.37
C MET A 55 -2.84 -0.46 3.10
N SER A 56 -3.73 0.48 2.95
CA SER A 56 -3.67 1.47 1.89
C SER A 56 -3.95 2.85 2.47
N PHE A 57 -3.18 3.83 1.99
CA PHE A 57 -3.33 5.23 2.38
C PHE A 57 -3.91 6.01 1.23
N LEU A 58 -4.84 6.91 1.54
CA LEU A 58 -5.38 7.88 0.59
C LEU A 58 -4.85 9.26 0.94
N PHE A 59 -4.35 9.97 -0.07
CA PHE A 59 -3.95 11.38 0.03
C PHE A 59 -4.63 12.15 -1.09
N LYS A 60 -5.46 13.14 -0.74
CA LYS A 60 -6.18 13.95 -1.72
C LYS A 60 -5.52 15.30 -2.02
N ASP A 61 -4.47 15.64 -1.31
CA ASP A 61 -3.78 16.93 -1.41
C ASP A 61 -2.65 16.96 -2.43
N PHE A 62 -2.68 16.07 -3.41
CA PHE A 62 -1.75 16.07 -4.52
C PHE A 62 -2.31 16.87 -5.70
N HIS A 63 -1.46 17.71 -6.30
CA HIS A 63 -1.84 18.55 -7.43
C HIS A 63 -1.17 18.14 -8.74
N LYS A 64 -0.09 17.36 -8.67
CA LYS A 64 0.68 16.93 -9.83
C LYS A 64 0.85 15.43 -9.82
N ILE A 65 0.57 14.80 -10.96
CA ILE A 65 0.71 13.35 -11.10
C ILE A 65 2.16 12.90 -10.90
N GLU A 66 3.13 13.76 -11.25
CA GLU A 66 4.55 13.45 -11.07
C GLU A 66 4.92 13.22 -9.61
N ASP A 67 4.22 13.89 -8.71
CA ASP A 67 4.49 13.74 -7.27
C ASP A 67 4.03 12.40 -6.73
N ALA A 68 3.09 11.72 -7.42
CA ALA A 68 2.64 10.39 -7.03
C ALA A 68 3.78 9.36 -7.11
N TRP A 69 4.70 9.52 -8.06
CA TRP A 69 5.85 8.62 -8.20
C TRP A 69 6.78 8.66 -7.00
N LYS A 70 6.88 9.81 -6.35
CA LYS A 70 7.69 9.98 -5.14
C LYS A 70 7.13 9.18 -3.97
N MET A 71 5.84 8.87 -3.99
CA MET A 71 5.20 8.12 -2.91
C MET A 71 5.67 6.68 -2.86
N THR A 72 6.03 6.08 -3.99
CA THR A 72 6.64 4.74 -3.99
C THR A 72 7.95 4.75 -3.22
N GLN A 73 8.80 5.74 -3.47
CA GLN A 73 10.09 5.88 -2.80
C GLN A 73 9.90 6.16 -1.31
N LEU A 74 8.98 7.06 -0.96
CA LEU A 74 8.70 7.40 0.42
C LEU A 74 8.18 6.17 1.19
N ALA A 75 7.23 5.44 0.62
CA ALA A 75 6.68 4.24 1.24
C ALA A 75 7.77 3.17 1.43
N THR A 76 8.59 2.95 0.40
CA THR A 76 9.68 1.99 0.45
C THR A 76 10.67 2.35 1.56
N CYS A 77 11.10 3.61 1.62
CA CYS A 77 12.02 4.08 2.67
C CYS A 77 11.40 3.96 4.06
N SER A 78 10.10 4.20 4.18
CA SER A 78 9.40 4.07 5.46
C SER A 78 9.38 2.63 5.96
N VAL A 79 9.12 1.68 5.08
CA VAL A 79 9.12 0.25 5.44
C VAL A 79 10.54 -0.22 5.79
N ILE A 80 11.55 0.17 4.98
CA ILE A 80 12.96 -0.14 5.27
C ILE A 80 13.34 0.42 6.65
N GLY A 81 12.97 1.65 6.94
CA GLY A 81 13.25 2.27 8.24
C GLY A 81 12.58 1.53 9.40
N LEU A 82 11.36 1.05 9.20
CA LEU A 82 10.67 0.24 10.20
C LEU A 82 11.42 -1.07 10.46
N LEU A 83 11.81 -1.77 9.39
CA LEU A 83 12.54 -3.04 9.49
C LEU A 83 13.89 -2.84 10.16
N ASP A 84 14.58 -1.76 9.85
CA ASP A 84 15.86 -1.42 10.46
C ASP A 84 15.75 -1.21 11.96
N ARG A 85 14.67 -0.58 12.43
CA ARG A 85 14.40 -0.43 13.86
C ARG A 85 14.26 -1.78 14.57
N HIS A 86 13.81 -2.80 13.84
CA HIS A 86 13.68 -4.17 14.36
C HIS A 86 14.92 -5.02 14.06
N ARG A 87 16.02 -4.40 13.63
CA ARG A 87 17.29 -5.06 13.29
C ARG A 87 17.16 -6.09 12.16
N ILE A 88 16.25 -5.82 11.23
CA ILE A 88 16.05 -6.64 10.04
C ILE A 88 16.66 -5.90 8.86
N LYS A 89 17.67 -6.51 8.25
CA LYS A 89 18.30 -5.95 7.05
C LYS A 89 17.49 -6.31 5.83
N ALA A 90 17.01 -5.30 5.13
CA ALA A 90 16.21 -5.46 3.93
C ALA A 90 16.91 -4.84 2.73
N THR A 91 16.62 -5.37 1.55
CA THR A 91 17.09 -4.82 0.28
C THR A 91 15.90 -4.42 -0.58
N ILE A 92 16.13 -3.50 -1.47
CA ILE A 92 15.10 -3.01 -2.39
C ILE A 92 15.35 -3.64 -3.75
N LYS A 93 14.32 -4.31 -4.29
CA LYS A 93 14.30 -4.67 -5.70
C LYS A 93 13.45 -3.62 -6.40
N TRP A 94 14.13 -2.77 -7.14
CA TRP A 94 13.51 -1.64 -7.82
C TRP A 94 12.31 -2.09 -8.69
N PRO A 95 11.21 -1.33 -8.70
CA PRO A 95 11.04 -0.04 -8.02
C PRO A 95 10.27 -0.14 -6.69
N ASN A 96 9.67 -1.28 -6.34
CA ASN A 96 8.63 -1.32 -5.31
C ASN A 96 8.62 -2.57 -4.43
N ASP A 97 9.62 -3.41 -4.52
CA ASP A 97 9.65 -4.66 -3.76
C ASP A 97 10.76 -4.63 -2.71
N ILE A 98 10.47 -5.20 -1.54
CA ILE A 98 11.41 -5.28 -0.44
C ILE A 98 11.68 -6.74 -0.13
N TYR A 99 12.96 -7.08 -0.05
CA TYR A 99 13.44 -8.44 0.15
C TYR A 99 14.24 -8.54 1.44
N VAL A 100 14.09 -9.67 2.13
CA VAL A 100 14.91 -10.07 3.28
C VAL A 100 15.38 -11.49 3.03
N ASP A 101 16.70 -11.72 3.11
CA ASP A 101 17.32 -13.03 2.87
C ASP A 101 16.88 -13.66 1.55
N GLY A 102 16.82 -12.86 0.49
CA GLY A 102 16.47 -13.30 -0.85
C GLY A 102 14.99 -13.56 -1.09
N LYS A 103 14.14 -13.29 -0.10
CA LYS A 103 12.68 -13.49 -0.23
C LYS A 103 11.96 -12.15 -0.19
N LYS A 104 10.97 -11.99 -1.08
CA LYS A 104 10.11 -10.81 -1.09
C LYS A 104 9.20 -10.83 0.13
N ILE A 105 9.29 -9.79 0.95
CA ILE A 105 8.44 -9.66 2.15
C ILE A 105 7.45 -8.53 2.06
N CYS A 106 7.65 -7.59 1.13
CA CYS A 106 6.77 -6.42 1.02
C CYS A 106 6.63 -6.00 -0.43
N GLY A 107 5.41 -5.68 -0.81
CA GLY A 107 5.10 -5.04 -2.07
C GLY A 107 4.41 -3.71 -1.83
N ILE A 108 4.70 -2.73 -2.68
CA ILE A 108 4.11 -1.40 -2.61
C ILE A 108 3.45 -1.12 -3.96
N LEU A 109 2.19 -0.69 -3.93
CA LEU A 109 1.43 -0.34 -5.13
C LEU A 109 0.86 1.06 -4.98
N VAL A 110 1.41 2.00 -5.73
CA VAL A 110 0.91 3.38 -5.77
C VAL A 110 0.02 3.54 -7.00
N GLU A 111 -1.18 4.04 -6.77
CA GLU A 111 -2.16 4.28 -7.82
C GLU A 111 -2.74 5.69 -7.69
N THR A 112 -3.18 6.25 -8.81
CA THR A 112 -3.81 7.57 -8.83
C THR A 112 -5.31 7.42 -9.06
N ILE A 113 -6.06 8.38 -8.53
CA ILE A 113 -7.50 8.51 -8.82
C ILE A 113 -7.65 9.70 -9.78
N LEU A 114 -8.09 9.42 -11.00
CA LEU A 114 -8.31 10.42 -12.06
C LEU A 114 -9.80 10.50 -12.37
N ASP A 115 -10.42 11.72 -12.22
CA ASP A 115 -11.87 11.87 -12.39
C ASP A 115 -12.26 13.33 -12.73
N PRO A 116 -12.06 13.82 -13.94
CA PRO A 116 -11.02 13.46 -14.89
C PRO A 116 -9.62 13.87 -14.47
N ASP A 117 -9.51 14.88 -13.59
CA ASP A 117 -8.25 15.38 -13.05
C ASP A 117 -7.81 14.52 -11.85
N LEU A 118 -6.60 14.73 -11.39
CA LEU A 118 -6.05 14.04 -10.24
C LEU A 118 -6.87 14.39 -8.97
N LYS A 119 -7.52 13.40 -8.39
CA LYS A 119 -8.33 13.53 -7.18
C LYS A 119 -7.64 12.95 -5.95
N GLY A 120 -6.68 12.07 -6.12
CA GLY A 120 -5.98 11.48 -5.00
C GLY A 120 -4.91 10.50 -5.44
N VAL A 121 -4.07 10.16 -4.48
CA VAL A 121 -3.03 9.15 -4.60
C VAL A 121 -3.28 8.09 -3.56
N ILE A 122 -3.22 6.83 -3.97
CA ILE A 122 -3.37 5.68 -3.08
C ILE A 122 -2.02 4.98 -2.97
N VAL A 123 -1.60 4.70 -1.75
CA VAL A 123 -0.36 3.99 -1.47
C VAL A 123 -0.72 2.68 -0.77
N GLY A 124 -0.66 1.58 -1.50
CA GLY A 124 -0.90 0.25 -0.95
C GLY A 124 0.39 -0.39 -0.47
N ILE A 125 0.36 -0.98 0.71
CA ILE A 125 1.48 -1.67 1.32
C ILE A 125 1.00 -3.03 1.80
N GLY A 126 1.63 -4.09 1.29
CA GLY A 126 1.46 -5.44 1.78
C GLY A 126 2.76 -5.94 2.37
N LEU A 127 2.76 -6.28 3.65
CA LEU A 127 3.95 -6.75 4.36
C LEU A 127 3.68 -8.12 4.96
N ASN A 128 4.53 -9.10 4.61
CA ASN A 128 4.49 -10.43 5.21
C ASN A 128 5.13 -10.36 6.59
N VAL A 129 4.41 -10.77 7.61
CA VAL A 129 4.86 -10.69 9.01
C VAL A 129 5.10 -12.08 9.59
N ASN A 130 4.14 -12.99 9.44
CA ASN A 130 4.15 -14.31 10.06
C ASN A 130 4.09 -15.46 9.05
N ASN A 131 4.41 -15.21 7.80
CA ASN A 131 4.37 -16.24 6.77
C ASN A 131 5.65 -16.36 5.97
#